data_df2c1a4056e3c243250f67efc87a7e7a
#
_entry.id   df2c1a4056e3c243250f67efc87a7e7a
#
_cell.length_a   1.000
_cell.length_b   1.000
_cell.length_c   1.000
_cell.angle_alpha   90.00
_cell.angle_beta   90.00
_cell.angle_gamma   90.00
#
_symmetry.space_group_name_H-M   'P 1'
#
loop_
_entity.id
_entity.type
_entity.pdbx_description
1 polymer ?
#
loop_
_entity_poly.entity_id
_entity_poly.type
_entity_poly.pdbx_seq_one_letter_code
_entity_poly.pdbx_strand_id
1 'polypeptide(L)'
;METRNGHIVLIVDDSLLICEQIKASLKEENIFITEAHTGEEAEAMVKQYQPDLILLDVVLPDADGYTLFDRLKAVDQNGASILFLTSKDKDDDVVKGFSKGACDYIKKPFVRGELLSRVRAHLQLKQQKDELNRQNRELRSNMEKLNYMAFRDGLTGLYNRRYGGGGLVDDIKDHNREQTQNVLILADIDDFKKINDTYGHDAGDMALVCIANILEGSCRKHKVVRWGGEEFLIILFDVTRDEAFGISEGIRKEVEQFPFFYNNVQFKCSLTLGLHTYREQDGIEESINCADKALYRGKRSGKNCSIWFENN
;
A
#
# COMPACT_ATOMS: atom_id res chain seq x y z
N MET A 1 -14.91 13.16 -9.55
CA MET A 1 -14.28 14.50 -9.45
C MET A 1 -14.29 15.06 -10.86
N GLU A 2 -15.13 16.04 -11.09
CA GLU A 2 -15.14 16.78 -12.36
C GLU A 2 -13.76 17.41 -12.58
N THR A 3 -13.23 17.27 -13.77
CA THR A 3 -11.99 17.91 -14.19
C THR A 3 -12.18 19.42 -14.05
N ARG A 4 -11.52 20.05 -13.06
CA ARG A 4 -11.46 21.50 -12.92
C ARG A 4 -10.94 22.09 -14.23
N ASN A 5 -11.81 22.78 -14.97
CA ASN A 5 -11.42 23.49 -16.18
C ASN A 5 -10.80 24.86 -15.77
N GLY A 6 -9.50 24.89 -15.48
CA GLY A 6 -8.75 26.11 -15.16
C GLY A 6 -7.94 26.02 -13.86
N HIS A 7 -6.86 26.78 -13.81
CA HIS A 7 -6.02 26.92 -12.62
C HIS A 7 -6.59 27.94 -11.64
N ILE A 8 -6.35 27.74 -10.35
CA ILE A 8 -6.71 28.69 -9.30
C ILE A 8 -5.44 29.39 -8.82
N VAL A 9 -5.45 30.72 -8.89
CA VAL A 9 -4.38 31.59 -8.39
C VAL A 9 -4.92 32.44 -7.25
N LEU A 10 -4.29 32.35 -6.07
CA LEU A 10 -4.56 33.21 -4.93
C LEU A 10 -3.55 34.36 -4.91
N ILE A 11 -4.05 35.55 -4.86
CA ILE A 11 -3.25 36.77 -4.63
C ILE A 11 -3.39 37.14 -3.16
N VAL A 12 -2.26 37.34 -2.47
CA VAL A 12 -2.21 37.74 -1.05
C VAL A 12 -1.42 39.05 -1.00
N ASP A 13 -2.12 40.18 -0.97
CA ASP A 13 -1.52 41.53 -0.99
C ASP A 13 -2.52 42.53 -0.41
N ASP A 14 -2.12 43.41 0.48
CA ASP A 14 -2.98 44.41 1.10
C ASP A 14 -3.28 45.59 0.17
N SER A 15 -2.50 45.73 -0.91
CA SER A 15 -2.67 46.80 -1.91
C SER A 15 -3.68 46.40 -2.99
N LEU A 16 -4.87 46.99 -2.94
CA LEU A 16 -5.90 46.83 -3.99
C LEU A 16 -5.37 47.15 -5.38
N LEU A 17 -4.45 48.12 -5.49
CA LEU A 17 -3.86 48.50 -6.76
C LEU A 17 -3.00 47.37 -7.35
N ILE A 18 -2.21 46.70 -6.52
CA ILE A 18 -1.39 45.56 -6.94
C ILE A 18 -2.28 44.39 -7.36
N CYS A 19 -3.32 44.06 -6.56
CA CYS A 19 -4.29 43.05 -6.92
C CYS A 19 -4.94 43.28 -8.27
N GLU A 20 -5.39 44.52 -8.54
CA GLU A 20 -5.95 44.90 -9.83
C GLU A 20 -4.95 44.83 -11.00
N GLN A 21 -3.69 45.20 -10.78
CA GLN A 21 -2.64 45.07 -11.80
C GLN A 21 -2.36 43.59 -12.13
N ILE A 22 -2.34 42.72 -11.12
CA ILE A 22 -2.16 41.29 -11.33
C ILE A 22 -3.37 40.68 -12.07
N LYS A 23 -4.60 41.00 -11.65
CA LYS A 23 -5.83 40.54 -12.33
C LYS A 23 -5.86 41.00 -13.79
N ALA A 24 -5.55 42.27 -14.05
CA ALA A 24 -5.48 42.79 -15.42
C ALA A 24 -4.41 42.10 -16.27
N SER A 25 -3.28 41.74 -15.66
CA SER A 25 -2.21 41.00 -16.33
C SER A 25 -2.58 39.57 -16.70
N LEU A 26 -3.38 38.90 -15.86
CA LEU A 26 -3.79 37.51 -16.02
C LEU A 26 -5.15 37.33 -16.71
N LYS A 27 -5.83 38.40 -17.09
CA LYS A 27 -7.21 38.36 -17.63
C LYS A 27 -7.39 37.48 -18.86
N GLU A 28 -6.37 37.33 -19.69
CA GLU A 28 -6.43 36.51 -20.92
C GLU A 28 -6.13 35.03 -20.68
N GLU A 29 -5.74 34.68 -19.45
CA GLU A 29 -5.43 33.30 -19.07
C GLU A 29 -6.68 32.57 -18.58
N ASN A 30 -6.72 31.24 -18.75
CA ASN A 30 -7.79 30.39 -18.19
C ASN A 30 -7.51 30.12 -16.70
N ILE A 31 -7.57 31.20 -15.88
CA ILE A 31 -7.23 31.20 -14.46
C ILE A 31 -8.40 31.77 -13.68
N PHE A 32 -8.83 31.04 -12.63
CA PHE A 32 -9.71 31.59 -11.62
C PHE A 32 -8.86 32.27 -10.54
N ILE A 33 -9.11 33.55 -10.31
CA ILE A 33 -8.34 34.37 -9.37
C ILE A 33 -9.17 34.57 -8.10
N THR A 34 -8.56 34.28 -6.94
CA THR A 34 -9.05 34.68 -5.63
C THR A 34 -8.06 35.63 -4.99
N GLU A 35 -8.50 36.42 -4.04
CA GLU A 35 -7.66 37.41 -3.36
C GLU A 35 -7.89 37.41 -1.86
N ALA A 36 -6.84 37.72 -1.12
CA ALA A 36 -6.83 37.92 0.32
C ALA A 36 -5.97 39.14 0.64
N HIS A 37 -6.39 39.93 1.62
CA HIS A 37 -5.71 41.17 2.01
C HIS A 37 -5.01 41.05 3.36
N THR A 38 -5.17 39.92 4.02
CA THR A 38 -4.55 39.59 5.31
C THR A 38 -4.09 38.14 5.33
N GLY A 39 -3.21 37.80 6.27
CA GLY A 39 -2.74 36.44 6.46
C GLY A 39 -3.85 35.49 6.90
N GLU A 40 -4.80 35.95 7.73
CA GLU A 40 -5.93 35.13 8.16
C GLU A 40 -6.88 34.82 6.99
N GLU A 41 -7.18 35.81 6.14
CA GLU A 41 -7.95 35.59 4.92
C GLU A 41 -7.26 34.62 3.98
N ALA A 42 -5.93 34.75 3.82
CA ALA A 42 -5.14 33.87 2.96
C ALA A 42 -5.25 32.39 3.39
N GLU A 43 -5.17 32.09 4.69
CA GLU A 43 -5.35 30.73 5.20
C GLU A 43 -6.76 30.19 4.92
N ALA A 44 -7.78 31.02 5.12
CA ALA A 44 -9.17 30.65 4.84
C ALA A 44 -9.35 30.33 3.34
N MET A 45 -8.79 31.18 2.45
CA MET A 45 -8.85 31.00 0.99
C MET A 45 -8.10 29.75 0.53
N VAL A 46 -6.93 29.46 1.10
CA VAL A 46 -6.19 28.23 0.79
C VAL A 46 -6.99 27.00 1.17
N LYS A 47 -7.60 26.96 2.35
CA LYS A 47 -8.46 25.84 2.78
C LYS A 47 -9.69 25.67 1.89
N GLN A 48 -10.32 26.76 1.51
CA GLN A 48 -11.56 26.75 0.73
C GLN A 48 -11.33 26.41 -0.75
N TYR A 49 -10.37 27.05 -1.38
CA TYR A 49 -10.19 27.00 -2.85
C TYR A 49 -9.09 26.05 -3.31
N GLN A 50 -8.16 25.66 -2.41
CA GLN A 50 -7.02 24.78 -2.75
C GLN A 50 -6.30 25.27 -4.02
N PRO A 51 -5.67 26.47 -4.01
CA PRO A 51 -5.07 27.08 -5.19
C PRO A 51 -3.92 26.23 -5.77
N ASP A 52 -3.62 26.46 -7.05
CA ASP A 52 -2.46 25.87 -7.73
C ASP A 52 -1.21 26.75 -7.57
N LEU A 53 -1.44 28.07 -7.43
CA LEU A 53 -0.40 29.07 -7.27
C LEU A 53 -0.85 30.13 -6.26
N ILE A 54 0.08 30.57 -5.41
CA ILE A 54 -0.11 31.67 -4.47
C ILE A 54 0.94 32.75 -4.79
N LEU A 55 0.48 33.96 -5.05
CA LEU A 55 1.30 35.17 -5.14
C LEU A 55 1.22 35.87 -3.78
N LEU A 56 2.30 35.85 -3.00
CA LEU A 56 2.31 36.25 -1.60
C LEU A 56 3.17 37.49 -1.39
N ASP A 57 2.59 38.57 -0.93
CA ASP A 57 3.37 39.72 -0.49
C ASP A 57 4.21 39.38 0.75
N VAL A 58 5.43 39.89 0.76
CA VAL A 58 6.35 39.77 1.91
C VAL A 58 5.89 40.62 3.09
N VAL A 59 5.20 41.72 2.85
CA VAL A 59 4.74 42.67 3.88
C VAL A 59 3.22 42.74 3.88
N LEU A 60 2.61 42.23 4.94
CA LEU A 60 1.16 42.30 5.16
C LEU A 60 0.86 43.02 6.47
N PRO A 61 -0.34 43.57 6.67
CA PRO A 61 -0.67 44.36 7.87
C PRO A 61 -0.67 43.55 9.15
N ASP A 62 -0.97 42.25 9.07
CA ASP A 62 -1.14 41.32 10.20
C ASP A 62 -0.05 40.23 10.29
N ALA A 63 0.79 40.10 9.27
CA ALA A 63 1.80 39.04 9.23
C ALA A 63 3.01 39.40 8.36
N ASP A 64 4.17 38.85 8.70
CA ASP A 64 5.31 38.76 7.80
C ASP A 64 5.10 37.61 6.81
N GLY A 65 5.23 37.90 5.52
CA GLY A 65 4.98 36.92 4.45
C GLY A 65 5.82 35.65 4.56
N TYR A 66 7.04 35.74 5.11
CA TYR A 66 7.87 34.55 5.35
C TYR A 66 7.33 33.65 6.47
N THR A 67 6.70 34.22 7.49
CA THR A 67 6.02 33.47 8.54
C THR A 67 4.72 32.91 8.05
N LEU A 68 3.98 33.69 7.27
CA LEU A 68 2.73 33.25 6.64
C LEU A 68 2.95 32.08 5.66
N PHE A 69 4.07 32.07 4.94
CA PHE A 69 4.44 30.97 4.04
C PHE A 69 4.37 29.59 4.74
N ASP A 70 4.96 29.47 5.95
CA ASP A 70 4.96 28.22 6.71
C ASP A 70 3.54 27.84 7.14
N ARG A 71 2.70 28.81 7.51
CA ARG A 71 1.29 28.61 7.87
C ARG A 71 0.44 28.16 6.67
N LEU A 72 0.64 28.79 5.50
CA LEU A 72 -0.05 28.42 4.26
C LEU A 72 0.34 27.01 3.81
N LYS A 73 1.62 26.66 3.88
CA LYS A 73 2.11 25.30 3.61
C LYS A 73 1.48 24.24 4.51
N ALA A 74 1.23 24.56 5.78
CA ALA A 74 0.63 23.63 6.73
C ALA A 74 -0.86 23.35 6.44
N VAL A 75 -1.57 24.28 5.81
CA VAL A 75 -2.99 24.13 5.49
C VAL A 75 -3.26 23.78 4.01
N ASP A 76 -2.25 23.88 3.17
CA ASP A 76 -2.31 23.57 1.75
C ASP A 76 -2.27 22.06 1.53
N GLN A 77 -3.35 21.49 1.01
CA GLN A 77 -3.44 20.07 0.64
C GLN A 77 -3.19 19.81 -0.85
N ASN A 78 -3.20 20.87 -1.66
CA ASN A 78 -3.00 20.78 -3.11
C ASN A 78 -1.52 20.83 -3.52
N GLY A 79 -0.62 21.30 -2.66
CA GLY A 79 0.79 21.50 -2.95
C GLY A 79 1.02 22.69 -3.90
N ALA A 80 0.37 23.82 -3.60
CA ALA A 80 0.47 25.07 -4.36
C ALA A 80 1.92 25.54 -4.49
N SER A 81 2.27 26.09 -5.65
CA SER A 81 3.48 26.86 -5.80
C SER A 81 3.31 28.23 -5.13
N ILE A 82 4.27 28.65 -4.32
CA ILE A 82 4.22 29.98 -3.67
C ILE A 82 5.33 30.85 -4.24
N LEU A 83 4.96 32.01 -4.80
CA LEU A 83 5.85 33.04 -5.30
C LEU A 83 5.72 34.26 -4.41
N PHE A 84 6.85 34.80 -3.95
CA PHE A 84 6.84 36.04 -3.22
C PHE A 84 6.75 37.25 -4.13
N LEU A 85 5.94 38.24 -3.73
CA LEU A 85 5.93 39.59 -4.27
C LEU A 85 6.75 40.46 -3.31
N THR A 86 7.78 41.14 -3.79
CA THR A 86 8.67 41.94 -2.91
C THR A 86 9.05 43.25 -3.51
N SER A 87 9.05 44.30 -2.70
CA SER A 87 9.61 45.62 -3.04
C SER A 87 11.05 45.80 -2.53
N LYS A 88 11.62 44.79 -1.84
CA LYS A 88 12.94 44.90 -1.21
C LYS A 88 14.05 44.54 -2.20
N ASP A 89 15.09 45.39 -2.23
CA ASP A 89 16.28 45.24 -3.07
C ASP A 89 17.41 44.42 -2.44
N LYS A 90 17.22 43.88 -1.22
CA LYS A 90 18.31 43.21 -0.52
C LYS A 90 18.36 41.73 -0.92
N ASP A 91 19.50 41.31 -1.43
CA ASP A 91 19.81 39.89 -1.78
C ASP A 91 19.57 38.92 -0.61
N ASP A 92 19.75 39.38 0.63
CA ASP A 92 19.52 38.57 1.85
C ASP A 92 18.06 38.12 2.02
N ASP A 93 17.09 38.92 1.61
CA ASP A 93 15.65 38.56 1.75
C ASP A 93 15.22 37.53 0.69
N VAL A 94 15.84 37.62 -0.48
CA VAL A 94 15.63 36.62 -1.57
C VAL A 94 16.20 35.25 -1.17
N VAL A 95 17.41 35.23 -0.61
CA VAL A 95 18.05 34.01 -0.10
C VAL A 95 17.21 33.35 1.00
N LYS A 96 16.62 34.15 1.90
CA LYS A 96 15.71 33.63 2.95
C LYS A 96 14.45 32.99 2.36
N GLY A 97 13.86 33.54 1.32
CA GLY A 97 12.69 32.96 0.64
C GLY A 97 13.00 31.59 0.06
N PHE A 98 14.11 31.47 -0.67
CA PHE A 98 14.52 30.20 -1.27
C PHE A 98 14.92 29.15 -0.23
N SER A 99 15.59 29.54 0.86
CA SER A 99 15.97 28.61 1.95
C SER A 99 14.75 28.01 2.66
N LYS A 100 13.60 28.69 2.64
CA LYS A 100 12.32 28.20 3.17
C LYS A 100 11.52 27.35 2.17
N GLY A 101 11.99 27.23 0.93
CA GLY A 101 11.33 26.43 -0.11
C GLY A 101 10.28 27.19 -0.94
N ALA A 102 10.37 28.51 -0.99
CA ALA A 102 9.61 29.28 -1.99
C ALA A 102 10.06 28.90 -3.40
N CYS A 103 9.12 28.86 -4.32
CA CYS A 103 9.42 28.46 -5.69
C CYS A 103 10.12 29.56 -6.50
N ASP A 104 9.77 30.83 -6.24
CA ASP A 104 10.31 31.98 -6.95
C ASP A 104 9.91 33.31 -6.26
N TYR A 105 10.36 34.45 -6.79
CA TYR A 105 9.95 35.78 -6.36
C TYR A 105 9.71 36.69 -7.54
N ILE A 106 8.88 37.73 -7.36
CA ILE A 106 8.58 38.78 -8.34
C ILE A 106 8.83 40.12 -7.68
N LYS A 107 9.70 40.93 -8.28
CA LYS A 107 10.03 42.26 -7.76
C LYS A 107 8.95 43.27 -8.11
N LYS A 108 8.50 44.07 -7.13
CA LYS A 108 7.62 45.20 -7.32
C LYS A 108 8.47 46.50 -7.57
N PRO A 109 8.11 47.35 -8.54
CA PRO A 109 7.06 47.22 -9.53
C PRO A 109 7.44 46.21 -10.62
N PHE A 110 6.49 45.34 -11.01
CA PHE A 110 6.69 44.31 -12.02
C PHE A 110 6.14 44.71 -13.39
N VAL A 111 6.75 44.16 -14.43
CA VAL A 111 6.27 44.30 -15.82
C VAL A 111 5.32 43.14 -16.11
N ARG A 112 4.19 43.42 -16.81
CA ARG A 112 3.17 42.40 -17.17
C ARG A 112 3.81 41.13 -17.75
N GLY A 113 4.77 41.28 -18.68
CA GLY A 113 5.42 40.12 -19.32
C GLY A 113 6.20 39.22 -18.36
N GLU A 114 6.88 39.82 -17.37
CA GLU A 114 7.61 39.05 -16.35
C GLU A 114 6.65 38.29 -15.46
N LEU A 115 5.64 38.96 -14.89
CA LEU A 115 4.61 38.31 -14.05
C LEU A 115 3.96 37.15 -14.78
N LEU A 116 3.51 37.36 -16.02
CA LEU A 116 2.83 36.37 -16.83
C LEU A 116 3.71 35.15 -17.10
N SER A 117 4.99 35.38 -17.45
CA SER A 117 5.95 34.33 -17.73
C SER A 117 6.20 33.43 -16.51
N ARG A 118 6.37 34.02 -15.32
CA ARG A 118 6.60 33.31 -14.07
C ARG A 118 5.35 32.52 -13.64
N VAL A 119 4.17 33.17 -13.68
CA VAL A 119 2.90 32.50 -13.36
C VAL A 119 2.66 31.28 -14.27
N ARG A 120 2.82 31.44 -15.58
CA ARG A 120 2.69 30.33 -16.54
C ARG A 120 3.67 29.21 -16.25
N ALA A 121 4.95 29.52 -16.01
CA ALA A 121 5.97 28.52 -15.73
C ALA A 121 5.62 27.70 -14.47
N HIS A 122 5.19 28.36 -13.41
CA HIS A 122 4.85 27.66 -12.16
C HIS A 122 3.54 26.88 -12.24
N LEU A 123 2.53 27.35 -12.95
CA LEU A 123 1.31 26.59 -13.22
C LEU A 123 1.60 25.37 -14.08
N GLN A 124 2.47 25.49 -15.08
CA GLN A 124 2.91 24.35 -15.91
C GLN A 124 3.67 23.31 -15.08
N LEU A 125 4.60 23.74 -14.21
CA LEU A 125 5.31 22.84 -13.30
C LEU A 125 4.36 22.13 -12.34
N LYS A 126 3.38 22.85 -11.79
CA LYS A 126 2.34 22.26 -10.92
C LYS A 126 1.55 21.19 -11.67
N GLN A 127 1.09 21.50 -12.88
CA GLN A 127 0.37 20.56 -13.72
C GLN A 127 1.19 19.29 -14.03
N GLN A 128 2.47 19.45 -14.39
CA GLN A 128 3.37 18.31 -14.63
C GLN A 128 3.57 17.45 -13.39
N LYS A 129 3.74 18.08 -12.22
CA LYS A 129 3.88 17.39 -10.94
C LYS A 129 2.63 16.60 -10.59
N ASP A 130 1.45 17.17 -10.78
CA ASP A 130 0.18 16.51 -10.48
C ASP A 130 -0.06 15.33 -11.41
N GLU A 131 0.24 15.49 -12.70
CA GLU A 131 0.15 14.41 -13.68
C GLU A 131 1.11 13.26 -13.35
N LEU A 132 2.37 13.57 -12.99
CA LEU A 132 3.34 12.57 -12.56
C LEU A 132 2.85 11.82 -11.30
N ASN A 133 2.30 12.54 -10.32
CA ASN A 133 1.76 11.94 -9.11
C ASN A 133 0.55 11.04 -9.42
N ARG A 134 -0.29 11.42 -10.38
CA ARG A 134 -1.41 10.61 -10.87
C ARG A 134 -0.91 9.32 -11.50
N GLN A 135 0.04 9.41 -12.42
CA GLN A 135 0.63 8.25 -13.10
C GLN A 135 1.32 7.30 -12.13
N ASN A 136 2.06 7.83 -11.15
CA ASN A 136 2.69 7.02 -10.10
C ASN A 136 1.65 6.25 -9.25
N ARG A 137 0.52 6.87 -8.92
CA ARG A 137 -0.57 6.19 -8.19
C ARG A 137 -1.20 5.09 -9.03
N GLU A 138 -1.47 5.34 -10.31
CA GLU A 138 -1.99 4.33 -11.24
C GLU A 138 -1.02 3.16 -11.42
N LEU A 139 0.27 3.47 -11.59
CA LEU A 139 1.30 2.45 -11.75
C LEU A 139 1.40 1.55 -10.51
N ARG A 140 1.41 2.13 -9.31
CA ARG A 140 1.41 1.37 -8.05
C ARG A 140 0.19 0.47 -7.93
N SER A 141 -1.01 0.99 -8.20
CA SER A 141 -2.24 0.20 -8.17
C SER A 141 -2.22 -0.96 -9.18
N ASN A 142 -1.69 -0.72 -10.39
CA ASN A 142 -1.56 -1.76 -11.40
C ASN A 142 -0.51 -2.82 -10.99
N MET A 143 0.62 -2.41 -10.40
CA MET A 143 1.61 -3.34 -9.85
C MET A 143 1.04 -4.22 -8.73
N GLU A 144 0.26 -3.64 -7.81
CA GLU A 144 -0.42 -4.40 -6.76
C GLU A 144 -1.39 -5.43 -7.33
N LYS A 145 -2.20 -5.05 -8.35
CA LYS A 145 -3.10 -5.98 -9.04
C LYS A 145 -2.35 -7.10 -9.75
N LEU A 146 -1.27 -6.77 -10.47
CA LEU A 146 -0.45 -7.75 -11.16
C LEU A 146 0.21 -8.72 -10.18
N ASN A 147 0.75 -8.23 -9.07
CA ASN A 147 1.31 -9.05 -8.00
C ASN A 147 0.23 -9.96 -7.38
N TYR A 148 -0.96 -9.42 -7.12
CA TYR A 148 -2.08 -10.23 -6.64
C TYR A 148 -2.40 -11.37 -7.62
N MET A 149 -2.59 -11.06 -8.90
CA MET A 149 -2.90 -12.05 -9.93
C MET A 149 -1.77 -13.05 -10.17
N ALA A 150 -0.50 -12.63 -10.04
CA ALA A 150 0.66 -13.49 -10.26
C ALA A 150 0.90 -14.47 -9.11
N PHE A 151 0.58 -14.08 -7.86
CA PHE A 151 0.96 -14.82 -6.67
C PHE A 151 -0.20 -15.35 -5.83
N ARG A 152 -1.46 -15.11 -6.23
CA ARG A 152 -2.63 -15.64 -5.53
C ARG A 152 -3.30 -16.75 -6.32
N ASP A 153 -3.90 -17.69 -5.59
CA ASP A 153 -4.75 -18.75 -6.14
C ASP A 153 -6.16 -18.21 -6.38
N GLY A 154 -6.68 -18.41 -7.58
CA GLY A 154 -7.97 -17.82 -7.98
C GLY A 154 -9.19 -18.42 -7.26
N LEU A 155 -9.10 -19.61 -6.70
CA LEU A 155 -10.20 -20.24 -5.96
C LEU A 155 -10.18 -19.84 -4.48
N THR A 156 -9.03 -19.98 -3.84
CA THR A 156 -8.91 -19.87 -2.38
C THR A 156 -8.48 -18.48 -1.91
N GLY A 157 -7.91 -17.65 -2.78
CA GLY A 157 -7.33 -16.36 -2.42
C GLY A 157 -5.99 -16.44 -1.68
N LEU A 158 -5.54 -17.63 -1.28
CA LEU A 158 -4.23 -17.86 -0.67
C LEU A 158 -3.09 -17.57 -1.68
N TYR A 159 -1.86 -17.53 -1.20
CA TYR A 159 -0.72 -17.53 -2.13
C TYR A 159 -0.73 -18.81 -2.97
N ASN A 160 -0.32 -18.70 -4.22
CA ASN A 160 -0.19 -19.86 -5.12
C ASN A 160 1.21 -20.47 -5.05
N ARG A 161 1.40 -21.63 -5.70
CA ARG A 161 2.69 -22.33 -5.73
C ARG A 161 3.86 -21.51 -6.29
N ARG A 162 3.58 -20.55 -7.20
CA ARG A 162 4.64 -19.68 -7.74
C ARG A 162 5.25 -18.78 -6.66
N TYR A 163 4.43 -18.27 -5.75
CA TYR A 163 4.93 -17.52 -4.59
C TYR A 163 5.79 -18.41 -3.69
N GLY A 164 5.38 -19.66 -3.46
CA GLY A 164 6.13 -20.64 -2.66
C GLY A 164 7.54 -20.94 -3.20
N GLY A 165 7.76 -20.82 -4.51
CA GLY A 165 9.07 -21.08 -5.13
C GLY A 165 10.06 -19.90 -5.13
N GLY A 166 9.60 -18.66 -4.88
CA GLY A 166 10.45 -17.47 -4.96
C GLY A 166 10.27 -16.51 -3.79
N GLY A 167 9.08 -15.90 -3.66
CA GLY A 167 8.80 -14.88 -2.64
C GLY A 167 8.90 -15.38 -1.20
N LEU A 168 8.68 -16.67 -1.00
CA LEU A 168 8.77 -17.31 0.31
C LEU A 168 10.19 -17.35 0.89
N VAL A 169 11.20 -17.50 0.03
CA VAL A 169 12.61 -17.53 0.48
C VAL A 169 13.02 -16.16 1.03
N ASP A 170 12.52 -15.08 0.45
CA ASP A 170 12.80 -13.73 0.92
C ASP A 170 12.10 -13.47 2.27
N ASP A 171 10.84 -13.88 2.42
CA ASP A 171 10.13 -13.80 3.71
C ASP A 171 10.86 -14.60 4.83
N ILE A 172 11.40 -15.76 4.52
CA ILE A 172 12.12 -16.59 5.50
C ILE A 172 13.41 -15.90 5.97
N LYS A 173 14.14 -15.21 5.08
CA LYS A 173 15.37 -14.50 5.43
C LYS A 173 15.12 -13.35 6.40
N ASP A 174 13.97 -12.69 6.29
CA ASP A 174 13.59 -11.58 7.18
C ASP A 174 13.23 -12.06 8.60
N HIS A 175 13.01 -13.38 8.79
CA HIS A 175 12.59 -14.01 10.04
C HIS A 175 13.62 -15.05 10.51
N ASN A 176 14.80 -14.63 10.90
CA ASN A 176 15.86 -15.52 11.39
C ASN A 176 16.38 -15.04 12.77
N ARG A 177 15.78 -15.50 13.87
CA ARG A 177 16.17 -15.15 15.23
C ARG A 177 16.87 -16.31 15.93
N GLU A 178 17.83 -16.01 16.79
CA GLU A 178 18.73 -17.00 17.42
C GLU A 178 18.05 -18.11 18.24
N GLN A 179 16.82 -17.92 18.74
CA GLN A 179 16.12 -18.88 19.63
C GLN A 179 14.86 -19.49 19.01
N THR A 180 14.51 -19.10 17.79
CA THR A 180 13.29 -19.55 17.10
C THR A 180 13.66 -20.17 15.76
N GLN A 181 12.71 -20.87 15.17
CA GLN A 181 12.90 -21.59 13.90
C GLN A 181 11.77 -21.21 12.94
N ASN A 182 12.07 -21.32 11.67
CA ASN A 182 11.04 -21.33 10.66
C ASN A 182 10.63 -22.79 10.39
N VAL A 183 9.34 -23.08 10.42
CA VAL A 183 8.81 -24.42 10.26
C VAL A 183 7.91 -24.48 9.03
N LEU A 184 8.17 -25.43 8.16
CA LEU A 184 7.33 -25.76 7.02
C LEU A 184 6.36 -26.87 7.40
N ILE A 185 5.09 -26.70 7.04
CA ILE A 185 4.04 -27.68 7.20
C ILE A 185 3.40 -27.93 5.84
N LEU A 186 3.50 -29.15 5.35
CA LEU A 186 2.73 -29.57 4.19
C LEU A 186 1.46 -30.26 4.67
N ALA A 187 0.31 -29.72 4.32
CA ALA A 187 -1.00 -30.22 4.69
C ALA A 187 -1.76 -30.71 3.45
N ASP A 188 -2.47 -31.80 3.57
CA ASP A 188 -3.25 -32.38 2.48
C ASP A 188 -4.60 -32.86 3.02
N ILE A 189 -5.67 -32.62 2.26
CA ILE A 189 -7.04 -32.98 2.61
C ILE A 189 -7.19 -34.50 2.47
N ASP A 190 -7.63 -35.16 3.56
CA ASP A 190 -7.82 -36.56 3.57
C ASP A 190 -9.01 -37.00 2.71
N ASP A 191 -8.80 -38.00 1.83
CA ASP A 191 -9.83 -38.53 0.95
C ASP A 191 -10.56 -37.53 0.07
N PHE A 192 -9.88 -36.44 -0.36
CA PHE A 192 -10.47 -35.34 -1.13
C PHE A 192 -11.14 -35.83 -2.43
N LYS A 193 -10.52 -36.80 -3.09
CA LYS A 193 -11.13 -37.44 -4.27
C LYS A 193 -12.50 -38.07 -3.94
N LYS A 194 -12.65 -38.71 -2.77
CA LYS A 194 -13.94 -39.29 -2.35
C LYS A 194 -15.00 -38.21 -2.11
N ILE A 195 -14.59 -37.04 -1.61
CA ILE A 195 -15.50 -35.88 -1.48
C ILE A 195 -16.00 -35.45 -2.86
N ASN A 196 -15.10 -35.28 -3.84
CA ASN A 196 -15.47 -34.93 -5.22
C ASN A 196 -16.36 -36.00 -5.87
N ASP A 197 -16.02 -37.28 -5.72
CA ASP A 197 -16.77 -38.40 -6.31
C ASP A 197 -18.17 -38.52 -5.68
N THR A 198 -18.34 -38.14 -4.41
CA THR A 198 -19.61 -38.30 -3.68
C THR A 198 -20.53 -37.09 -3.81
N TYR A 199 -19.96 -35.86 -3.74
CA TYR A 199 -20.72 -34.62 -3.61
C TYR A 199 -20.54 -33.68 -4.81
N GLY A 200 -19.65 -34.03 -5.76
CA GLY A 200 -19.32 -33.21 -6.94
C GLY A 200 -18.14 -32.27 -6.70
N HIS A 201 -17.54 -31.77 -7.80
CA HIS A 201 -16.38 -30.89 -7.76
C HIS A 201 -16.66 -29.55 -7.07
N ASP A 202 -17.87 -29.01 -7.20
CA ASP A 202 -18.25 -27.75 -6.53
C ASP A 202 -18.24 -27.89 -4.99
N ALA A 203 -18.57 -29.10 -4.46
CA ALA A 203 -18.47 -29.39 -3.03
C ALA A 203 -16.99 -29.46 -2.58
N GLY A 204 -16.12 -30.02 -3.43
CA GLY A 204 -14.68 -30.01 -3.20
C GLY A 204 -14.10 -28.62 -3.23
N ASP A 205 -14.49 -27.80 -4.18
CA ASP A 205 -14.06 -26.38 -4.28
C ASP A 205 -14.51 -25.58 -3.05
N MET A 206 -15.74 -25.80 -2.58
CA MET A 206 -16.21 -25.17 -1.35
C MET A 206 -15.41 -25.64 -0.14
N ALA A 207 -15.07 -26.94 -0.04
CA ALA A 207 -14.23 -27.45 1.04
C ALA A 207 -12.83 -26.84 1.02
N LEU A 208 -12.20 -26.67 -0.15
CA LEU A 208 -10.93 -25.97 -0.33
C LEU A 208 -11.00 -24.52 0.17
N VAL A 209 -12.04 -23.79 -0.18
CA VAL A 209 -12.25 -22.40 0.27
C VAL A 209 -12.43 -22.33 1.79
N CYS A 210 -13.25 -23.21 2.38
CA CYS A 210 -13.45 -23.24 3.83
C CYS A 210 -12.16 -23.55 4.57
N ILE A 211 -11.39 -24.56 4.14
CA ILE A 211 -10.11 -24.94 4.73
C ILE A 211 -9.10 -23.80 4.57
N ALA A 212 -9.02 -23.17 3.41
CA ALA A 212 -8.17 -22.01 3.18
C ALA A 212 -8.44 -20.87 4.18
N ASN A 213 -9.71 -20.57 4.44
CA ASN A 213 -10.11 -19.56 5.43
C ASN A 213 -9.71 -19.94 6.86
N ILE A 214 -9.84 -21.23 7.24
CA ILE A 214 -9.38 -21.72 8.54
C ILE A 214 -7.87 -21.56 8.66
N LEU A 215 -7.11 -21.96 7.64
CA LEU A 215 -5.65 -21.86 7.62
C LEU A 215 -5.20 -20.40 7.72
N GLU A 216 -5.80 -19.50 6.95
CA GLU A 216 -5.47 -18.06 6.99
C GLU A 216 -5.82 -17.43 8.35
N GLY A 217 -6.95 -17.83 8.93
CA GLY A 217 -7.38 -17.39 10.27
C GLY A 217 -6.43 -17.81 11.38
N SER A 218 -5.98 -19.07 11.35
CA SER A 218 -5.07 -19.66 12.35
C SER A 218 -3.61 -19.20 12.14
N CYS A 219 -3.25 -18.75 10.93
CA CYS A 219 -1.88 -18.41 10.53
C CYS A 219 -1.67 -16.92 10.21
N ARG A 220 -2.35 -15.98 10.90
CA ARG A 220 -2.34 -14.53 10.58
C ARG A 220 -0.95 -13.87 10.52
N LYS A 221 0.03 -14.39 11.26
CA LYS A 221 1.43 -13.89 11.30
C LYS A 221 2.38 -14.72 10.44
N HIS A 222 1.85 -15.67 9.71
CA HIS A 222 2.57 -16.68 8.97
C HIS A 222 2.12 -16.66 7.51
N LYS A 223 2.64 -17.53 6.68
CA LYS A 223 2.23 -17.59 5.26
C LYS A 223 1.55 -18.93 4.97
N VAL A 224 0.48 -18.84 4.19
CA VAL A 224 -0.25 -19.99 3.68
C VAL A 224 -0.28 -19.95 2.17
N VAL A 225 0.08 -21.04 1.55
CA VAL A 225 0.21 -21.22 0.10
C VAL A 225 -0.66 -22.41 -0.31
N ARG A 226 -1.49 -22.28 -1.32
CA ARG A 226 -2.06 -23.44 -1.99
C ARG A 226 -0.99 -24.05 -2.88
N TRP A 227 -0.48 -25.22 -2.45
CA TRP A 227 0.68 -25.87 -3.07
C TRP A 227 0.31 -26.72 -4.27
N GLY A 228 -0.82 -27.40 -4.20
CA GLY A 228 -1.35 -28.30 -5.23
C GLY A 228 -2.87 -28.24 -5.30
N GLY A 229 -3.48 -29.24 -5.90
CA GLY A 229 -4.93 -29.36 -5.99
C GLY A 229 -5.63 -29.30 -4.63
N GLU A 230 -5.19 -30.18 -3.74
CA GLU A 230 -5.72 -30.37 -2.38
C GLU A 230 -4.67 -30.18 -1.28
N GLU A 231 -3.48 -29.70 -1.66
CA GLU A 231 -2.32 -29.52 -0.80
C GLU A 231 -2.11 -28.05 -0.45
N PHE A 232 -1.74 -27.80 0.81
CA PHE A 232 -1.40 -26.48 1.33
C PHE A 232 -0.01 -26.51 1.98
N LEU A 233 0.81 -25.50 1.68
CA LEU A 233 2.09 -25.28 2.35
C LEU A 233 1.93 -24.10 3.32
N ILE A 234 2.20 -24.35 4.59
CA ILE A 234 2.18 -23.33 5.66
C ILE A 234 3.61 -23.11 6.12
N ILE A 235 3.98 -21.85 6.26
CA ILE A 235 5.27 -21.46 6.81
C ILE A 235 5.03 -20.68 8.07
N LEU A 236 5.50 -21.23 9.17
CA LEU A 236 5.50 -20.59 10.47
C LEU A 236 6.84 -19.94 10.69
N PHE A 237 6.85 -18.63 11.00
CA PHE A 237 8.03 -17.85 11.27
C PHE A 237 8.26 -17.69 12.76
N ASP A 238 9.52 -17.75 13.18
CA ASP A 238 9.96 -17.42 14.55
C ASP A 238 9.21 -18.22 15.63
N VAL A 239 9.01 -19.53 15.43
CA VAL A 239 8.30 -20.42 16.37
C VAL A 239 9.24 -21.45 17.00
N THR A 240 8.88 -21.93 18.17
CA THR A 240 9.47 -23.14 18.76
C THR A 240 8.84 -24.41 18.15
N ARG A 241 9.48 -25.54 18.35
CA ARG A 241 8.95 -26.86 17.89
C ARG A 241 7.58 -27.14 18.49
N ASP A 242 7.39 -26.86 19.77
CA ASP A 242 6.14 -27.13 20.48
C ASP A 242 5.02 -26.20 20.03
N GLU A 243 5.32 -24.92 19.80
CA GLU A 243 4.37 -23.95 19.25
C GLU A 243 3.93 -24.37 17.84
N ALA A 244 4.87 -24.74 16.95
CA ALA A 244 4.55 -25.20 15.61
C ALA A 244 3.64 -26.44 15.63
N PHE A 245 3.92 -27.40 16.52
CA PHE A 245 3.08 -28.56 16.70
C PHE A 245 1.70 -28.20 17.25
N GLY A 246 1.66 -27.32 18.23
CA GLY A 246 0.40 -26.79 18.78
C GLY A 246 -0.48 -26.10 17.73
N ILE A 247 0.12 -25.29 16.86
CA ILE A 247 -0.58 -24.63 15.74
C ILE A 247 -1.12 -25.70 14.77
N SER A 248 -0.29 -26.66 14.36
CA SER A 248 -0.70 -27.71 13.42
C SER A 248 -1.86 -28.56 13.95
N GLU A 249 -1.81 -28.96 15.24
CA GLU A 249 -2.90 -29.69 15.89
C GLU A 249 -4.15 -28.84 16.11
N GLY A 250 -3.99 -27.53 16.34
CA GLY A 250 -5.11 -26.58 16.37
C GLY A 250 -5.84 -26.56 15.04
N ILE A 251 -5.12 -26.36 13.93
CA ILE A 251 -5.64 -26.40 12.56
C ILE A 251 -6.34 -27.71 12.25
N ARG A 252 -5.67 -28.82 12.54
CA ARG A 252 -6.21 -30.17 12.31
C ARG A 252 -7.58 -30.35 12.99
N LYS A 253 -7.65 -30.03 14.29
CA LYS A 253 -8.88 -30.13 15.08
C LYS A 253 -9.98 -29.20 14.62
N GLU A 254 -9.62 -27.96 14.23
CA GLU A 254 -10.57 -27.00 13.72
C GLU A 254 -11.23 -27.50 12.43
N VAL A 255 -10.43 -28.02 11.49
CA VAL A 255 -10.94 -28.61 10.24
C VAL A 255 -11.79 -29.83 10.51
N GLU A 256 -11.36 -30.76 11.41
CA GLU A 256 -12.10 -31.98 11.77
C GLU A 256 -13.49 -31.66 12.37
N GLN A 257 -13.57 -30.56 13.15
CA GLN A 257 -14.80 -30.15 13.83
C GLN A 257 -15.69 -29.23 12.95
N PHE A 258 -15.13 -28.65 11.88
CA PHE A 258 -15.85 -27.71 11.04
C PHE A 258 -17.01 -28.41 10.29
N PRO A 259 -18.24 -27.88 10.37
CA PRO A 259 -19.38 -28.43 9.66
C PRO A 259 -19.39 -27.98 8.20
N PHE A 260 -18.90 -28.82 7.28
CA PHE A 260 -18.97 -28.52 5.85
C PHE A 260 -20.38 -28.80 5.34
N PHE A 261 -20.98 -27.83 4.62
CA PHE A 261 -22.31 -27.97 4.04
C PHE A 261 -22.28 -27.67 2.54
N TYR A 262 -22.85 -28.57 1.75
CA TYR A 262 -23.08 -28.33 0.34
C TYR A 262 -24.48 -28.86 -0.04
N ASN A 263 -25.34 -28.04 -0.68
CA ASN A 263 -26.71 -28.38 -1.04
C ASN A 263 -27.52 -29.00 0.12
N ASN A 264 -27.43 -28.42 1.32
CA ASN A 264 -28.08 -28.91 2.55
C ASN A 264 -27.57 -30.31 3.04
N VAL A 265 -26.52 -30.82 2.46
CA VAL A 265 -25.88 -32.07 2.94
C VAL A 265 -24.64 -31.71 3.72
N GLN A 266 -24.57 -32.20 4.95
CA GLN A 266 -23.40 -32.07 5.81
C GLN A 266 -22.41 -33.17 5.52
N PHE A 267 -21.11 -32.84 5.43
CA PHE A 267 -20.02 -33.82 5.35
C PHE A 267 -18.84 -33.37 6.20
N LYS A 268 -17.85 -34.23 6.35
CA LYS A 268 -16.65 -33.96 7.14
C LYS A 268 -15.41 -34.04 6.27
N CYS A 269 -14.42 -33.20 6.61
CA CYS A 269 -13.06 -33.26 6.09
C CYS A 269 -12.09 -33.39 7.24
N SER A 270 -10.93 -33.96 6.99
CA SER A 270 -9.78 -33.92 7.88
C SER A 270 -8.53 -33.57 7.11
N LEU A 271 -7.49 -33.18 7.83
CA LEU A 271 -6.17 -32.86 7.29
C LEU A 271 -5.12 -33.78 7.90
N THR A 272 -4.22 -34.23 7.06
CA THR A 272 -2.93 -34.79 7.53
C THR A 272 -1.84 -33.75 7.28
N LEU A 273 -0.97 -33.53 8.27
CA LEU A 273 0.06 -32.49 8.24
C LEU A 273 1.43 -33.10 8.48
N GLY A 274 2.38 -32.81 7.60
CA GLY A 274 3.80 -33.15 7.74
C GLY A 274 4.62 -31.91 8.07
N LEU A 275 5.40 -31.92 9.13
CA LEU A 275 6.16 -30.81 9.66
C LEU A 275 7.67 -31.03 9.47
N HIS A 276 8.38 -29.96 9.09
CA HIS A 276 9.84 -29.95 9.04
C HIS A 276 10.38 -28.57 9.43
N THR A 277 11.46 -28.56 10.20
CA THR A 277 12.20 -27.33 10.50
C THR A 277 12.99 -26.91 9.27
N TYR A 278 12.78 -25.66 8.82
CA TYR A 278 13.58 -25.10 7.74
C TYR A 278 15.05 -24.93 8.15
N ARG A 279 15.95 -25.32 7.29
CA ARG A 279 17.39 -25.11 7.43
C ARG A 279 17.91 -24.47 6.16
N GLU A 280 18.59 -23.35 6.30
CA GLU A 280 19.09 -22.58 5.16
C GLU A 280 20.03 -23.43 4.26
N GLN A 281 20.85 -24.28 4.87
CA GLN A 281 21.77 -25.17 4.16
C GLN A 281 21.08 -26.19 3.26
N ASP A 282 19.85 -26.60 3.60
CA ASP A 282 19.09 -27.62 2.86
C ASP A 282 18.25 -26.96 1.75
N GLY A 283 17.98 -25.67 1.88
CA GLY A 283 17.09 -24.93 1.00
C GLY A 283 15.62 -25.29 1.14
N ILE A 284 14.78 -24.55 0.39
CA ILE A 284 13.33 -24.69 0.53
C ILE A 284 12.79 -26.00 -0.06
N GLU A 285 13.35 -26.44 -1.18
CA GLU A 285 12.90 -27.65 -1.89
C GLU A 285 13.11 -28.90 -1.06
N GLU A 286 14.30 -29.08 -0.47
CA GLU A 286 14.57 -30.24 0.38
C GLU A 286 13.76 -30.16 1.70
N SER A 287 13.55 -28.96 2.24
CA SER A 287 12.69 -28.80 3.42
C SER A 287 11.25 -29.20 3.15
N ILE A 288 10.71 -28.88 1.97
CA ILE A 288 9.37 -29.31 1.54
C ILE A 288 9.35 -30.83 1.34
N ASN A 289 10.38 -31.42 0.71
CA ASN A 289 10.50 -32.84 0.52
C ASN A 289 10.53 -33.63 1.86
N CYS A 290 11.18 -33.06 2.88
CA CYS A 290 11.17 -33.63 4.22
C CYS A 290 9.76 -33.58 4.87
N ALA A 291 9.07 -32.43 4.72
CA ALA A 291 7.69 -32.30 5.18
C ALA A 291 6.75 -33.29 4.46
N ASP A 292 6.94 -33.49 3.14
CA ASP A 292 6.17 -34.46 2.35
C ASP A 292 6.38 -35.92 2.84
N LYS A 293 7.63 -36.29 3.15
CA LYS A 293 7.91 -37.61 3.74
C LYS A 293 7.17 -37.82 5.09
N ALA A 294 7.08 -36.77 5.90
CA ALA A 294 6.32 -36.79 7.15
C ALA A 294 4.82 -36.88 6.88
N LEU A 295 4.29 -36.10 5.94
CA LEU A 295 2.91 -36.16 5.49
C LEU A 295 2.53 -37.57 5.00
N TYR A 296 3.36 -38.19 4.18
CA TYR A 296 3.16 -39.53 3.67
C TYR A 296 3.09 -40.58 4.81
N ARG A 297 3.95 -40.45 5.83
CA ARG A 297 3.87 -41.31 7.04
C ARG A 297 2.52 -41.13 7.75
N GLY A 298 2.04 -39.89 7.91
CA GLY A 298 0.74 -39.59 8.51
C GLY A 298 -0.42 -40.20 7.75
N LYS A 299 -0.42 -40.07 6.42
CA LYS A 299 -1.44 -40.68 5.54
C LYS A 299 -1.49 -42.23 5.70
N ARG A 300 -0.34 -42.87 5.89
CA ARG A 300 -0.26 -44.33 6.14
C ARG A 300 -0.61 -44.76 7.56
N SER A 301 -0.47 -43.89 8.53
CA SER A 301 -0.75 -44.16 9.96
C SER A 301 -2.22 -43.96 10.35
N GLY A 302 -3.11 -43.69 9.38
CA GLY A 302 -4.54 -43.57 9.65
C GLY A 302 -5.09 -42.17 9.34
N LYS A 303 -4.28 -41.26 8.77
CA LYS A 303 -4.69 -39.90 8.41
C LYS A 303 -5.05 -39.04 9.63
N ASN A 304 -5.59 -37.85 9.42
CA ASN A 304 -6.06 -36.91 10.47
C ASN A 304 -5.05 -36.77 11.62
N CYS A 305 -3.80 -36.47 11.33
CA CYS A 305 -2.71 -36.34 12.29
C CYS A 305 -1.65 -35.36 11.81
N SER A 306 -0.84 -34.86 12.77
CA SER A 306 0.34 -34.05 12.52
C SER A 306 1.60 -34.84 12.82
N ILE A 307 2.53 -34.96 11.90
CA ILE A 307 3.75 -35.76 12.00
C ILE A 307 4.99 -34.88 11.75
N TRP A 308 5.94 -34.93 12.68
CA TRP A 308 7.26 -34.36 12.45
C TRP A 308 8.13 -35.29 11.57
N PHE A 309 8.87 -34.65 10.65
CA PHE A 309 9.95 -35.35 9.97
C PHE A 309 11.09 -35.61 10.95
N GLU A 310 11.45 -36.88 11.13
CA GLU A 310 12.62 -37.32 11.88
C GLU A 310 13.57 -38.04 10.94
N ASN A 311 14.83 -37.54 10.90
CA ASN A 311 15.89 -38.30 10.25
C ASN A 311 16.15 -39.59 11.09
N ASN A 312 15.80 -40.72 10.55
CA ASN A 312 16.24 -42.02 11.10
C ASN A 312 17.71 -42.23 10.80
#